data_e54894dc0f85bf6987dca90efe2b2941
#
_entry.id   e54894dc0f85bf6987dca90efe2b2941
#
_cell.length_a   1.000
_cell.length_b   1.000
_cell.length_c   1.000
_cell.angle_alpha   90.00
_cell.angle_beta   90.00
_cell.angle_gamma   90.00
#
_symmetry.space_group_name_H-M   'P 1'
#
loop_
_entity.id
_entity.type
_entity.pdbx_description
1 polymer ?
#
loop_
_entity_poly.entity_id
_entity_poly.type
_entity_poly.pdbx_seq_one_letter_code
_entity_poly.pdbx_strand_id
1 'polypeptide(L)'
;MPASQIVVPNETRSNRSNAYFPLDYLPQAIGMKIAMLVNLSPYAQWQAARISNSILYAIMGCFAIALLPRWKTLMALLLVIPPVAFVASSLMIDGMIVALSACMVAAIAAIAGNKHVISLPCTVALGVLAWALACEKLSYAFVAGAALFLPSAVMTVRRKVEFVGVAAVLMGVLYLPWSVLFSSSLAQVNVSHNMSVALSHPILTIGKIVRSMIFLGTYHLTQLPVWYTVMSVVLVLVWLAALVYTVKTTGAVRMAPSAWVGKYRFLILALVIAAAEIAAFVLFVGMTWNDLESMSRFGVFQGIQGRYVLPVLPVFLLGLVIVDDRKVSQRALAC
;
A
#
# COMPACT_ATOMS: atom_id res chain seq x y z
N MET A 1 -33.73 -1.39 -15.78
CA MET A 1 -34.66 -1.55 -14.66
C MET A 1 -35.27 -0.20 -14.35
N PRO A 2 -36.59 -0.05 -14.24
CA PRO A 2 -37.21 1.21 -13.89
C PRO A 2 -36.82 1.61 -12.45
N ALA A 3 -36.57 2.90 -12.22
CA ALA A 3 -36.10 3.46 -10.94
C ALA A 3 -37.00 3.16 -9.73
N SER A 4 -38.25 2.73 -9.97
CA SER A 4 -39.26 2.41 -8.94
C SER A 4 -39.03 1.05 -8.23
N GLN A 5 -38.03 0.26 -8.64
CA GLN A 5 -37.75 -1.04 -8.04
C GLN A 5 -36.49 -1.10 -7.19
N ILE A 6 -35.85 0.03 -6.90
CA ILE A 6 -34.78 0.06 -5.90
C ILE A 6 -35.46 0.08 -4.53
N VAL A 7 -35.84 -1.08 -4.03
CA VAL A 7 -36.21 -1.26 -2.64
C VAL A 7 -34.93 -1.04 -1.82
N VAL A 8 -34.79 0.15 -1.25
CA VAL A 8 -33.79 0.38 -0.20
C VAL A 8 -34.25 -0.42 1.01
N PRO A 9 -33.56 -1.49 1.41
CA PRO A 9 -33.96 -2.21 2.60
C PRO A 9 -33.95 -1.24 3.78
N ASN A 10 -35.05 -1.16 4.51
CA ASN A 10 -35.19 -0.34 5.73
C ASN A 10 -34.34 -0.87 6.91
N GLU A 11 -33.53 -1.89 6.67
CA GLU A 11 -32.54 -2.34 7.63
C GLU A 11 -31.34 -1.42 7.60
N THR A 12 -31.11 -0.75 8.69
CA THR A 12 -29.84 -0.10 9.04
C THR A 12 -28.74 -1.16 9.13
N ARG A 13 -28.39 -1.79 8.02
CA ARG A 13 -27.14 -2.55 7.93
C ARG A 13 -26.05 -1.54 8.21
N SER A 14 -25.30 -1.75 9.28
CA SER A 14 -24.15 -0.93 9.60
C SER A 14 -23.34 -0.74 8.34
N ASN A 15 -23.26 0.50 7.86
CA ASN A 15 -22.58 0.80 6.61
C ASN A 15 -21.09 0.54 6.82
N ARG A 16 -20.61 -0.61 6.37
CA ARG A 16 -19.20 -1.02 6.54
C ARG A 16 -18.21 -0.05 5.91
N SER A 17 -18.67 0.83 5.01
CA SER A 17 -17.82 1.89 4.46
C SER A 17 -17.40 2.91 5.52
N ASN A 18 -18.17 3.08 6.60
CA ASN A 18 -17.79 3.95 7.71
C ASN A 18 -16.60 3.42 8.54
N ALA A 19 -16.14 2.21 8.29
CA ALA A 19 -14.93 1.71 8.92
C ALA A 19 -13.64 2.27 8.29
N TYR A 20 -13.74 2.90 7.12
CA TYR A 20 -12.63 3.50 6.40
C TYR A 20 -12.67 5.01 6.48
N PHE A 21 -11.52 5.65 6.56
CA PHE A 21 -11.42 7.09 6.64
C PHE A 21 -12.03 7.76 5.39
N PRO A 22 -12.74 8.90 5.50
CA PRO A 22 -13.43 9.52 4.36
C PRO A 22 -12.53 9.86 3.16
N LEU A 23 -11.23 10.09 3.38
CA LEU A 23 -10.26 10.35 2.31
C LEU A 23 -10.23 9.23 1.28
N ASP A 24 -10.44 7.99 1.72
CA ASP A 24 -10.40 6.77 0.91
C ASP A 24 -11.47 6.76 -0.19
N TYR A 25 -12.60 7.42 0.07
CA TYR A 25 -13.74 7.50 -0.84
C TYR A 25 -13.94 8.91 -1.44
N LEU A 26 -13.04 9.84 -1.15
CA LEU A 26 -13.21 11.24 -1.58
C LEU A 26 -13.34 11.37 -3.11
N PRO A 27 -12.50 10.74 -3.95
CA PRO A 27 -12.63 10.87 -5.40
C PRO A 27 -13.95 10.30 -5.92
N GLN A 28 -14.38 9.15 -5.38
CA GLN A 28 -15.66 8.52 -5.74
C GLN A 28 -16.84 9.41 -5.33
N ALA A 29 -16.79 9.98 -4.12
CA ALA A 29 -17.82 10.87 -3.61
C ALA A 29 -17.93 12.15 -4.45
N ILE A 30 -16.81 12.73 -4.86
CA ILE A 30 -16.79 13.92 -5.74
C ILE A 30 -17.44 13.59 -7.09
N GLY A 31 -17.03 12.50 -7.75
CA GLY A 31 -17.60 12.11 -9.04
C GLY A 31 -19.10 11.84 -8.95
N MET A 32 -19.54 11.12 -7.92
CA MET A 32 -20.95 10.86 -7.67
C MET A 32 -21.72 12.16 -7.41
N LYS A 33 -21.19 13.07 -6.58
CA LYS A 33 -21.84 14.35 -6.26
C LYS A 33 -22.01 15.23 -7.48
N ILE A 34 -21.00 15.32 -8.34
CA ILE A 34 -21.09 16.07 -9.60
C ILE A 34 -22.21 15.49 -10.48
N ALA A 35 -22.26 14.16 -10.64
CA ALA A 35 -23.29 13.50 -11.42
C ALA A 35 -24.71 13.70 -10.85
N MET A 36 -24.86 13.74 -9.52
CA MET A 36 -26.10 14.07 -8.84
C MET A 36 -26.55 15.52 -9.11
N LEU A 37 -25.61 16.47 -9.07
CA LEU A 37 -25.92 17.90 -9.33
C LEU A 37 -26.45 18.15 -10.74
N VAL A 38 -26.04 17.36 -11.72
CA VAL A 38 -26.54 17.42 -13.09
C VAL A 38 -27.68 16.43 -13.37
N ASN A 39 -28.28 15.87 -12.32
CA ASN A 39 -29.44 14.97 -12.36
C ASN A 39 -29.26 13.74 -13.26
N LEU A 40 -28.06 13.15 -13.28
CA LEU A 40 -27.83 11.90 -14.01
C LEU A 40 -28.54 10.72 -13.34
N SER A 41 -28.80 9.66 -14.14
CA SER A 41 -29.39 8.43 -13.63
C SER A 41 -28.50 7.78 -12.55
N PRO A 42 -29.04 6.97 -11.63
CA PRO A 42 -28.27 6.28 -10.60
C PRO A 42 -27.10 5.45 -11.16
N TYR A 43 -27.30 4.83 -12.32
CA TYR A 43 -26.21 4.10 -13.00
C TYR A 43 -25.10 5.04 -13.47
N ALA A 44 -25.44 6.20 -14.04
CA ALA A 44 -24.46 7.19 -14.47
C ALA A 44 -23.72 7.82 -13.28
N GLN A 45 -24.40 8.03 -12.14
CA GLN A 45 -23.76 8.47 -10.90
C GLN A 45 -22.73 7.46 -10.39
N TRP A 46 -23.06 6.17 -10.42
CA TRP A 46 -22.14 5.10 -10.07
C TRP A 46 -20.93 5.03 -11.03
N GLN A 47 -21.15 5.21 -12.33
CA GLN A 47 -20.06 5.29 -13.31
C GLN A 47 -19.19 6.52 -13.12
N ALA A 48 -19.77 7.67 -12.81
CA ALA A 48 -19.03 8.90 -12.53
C ALA A 48 -18.10 8.75 -11.31
N ALA A 49 -18.55 8.08 -10.26
CA ALA A 49 -17.72 7.75 -9.10
C ALA A 49 -16.52 6.89 -9.48
N ARG A 50 -16.71 5.86 -10.30
CA ARG A 50 -15.63 5.00 -10.81
C ARG A 50 -14.64 5.76 -11.68
N ILE A 51 -15.14 6.59 -12.60
CA ILE A 51 -14.31 7.42 -13.49
C ILE A 51 -13.45 8.38 -12.65
N SER A 52 -14.06 9.06 -11.68
CA SER A 52 -13.34 9.99 -10.80
C SER A 52 -12.22 9.30 -10.04
N ASN A 53 -12.46 8.08 -9.50
CA ASN A 53 -11.44 7.27 -8.87
C ASN A 53 -10.30 6.91 -9.84
N SER A 54 -10.65 6.47 -11.05
CA SER A 54 -9.68 6.11 -12.09
C SER A 54 -8.83 7.31 -12.53
N ILE A 55 -9.43 8.50 -12.63
CA ILE A 55 -8.73 9.74 -12.99
C ILE A 55 -7.69 10.09 -11.91
N LEU A 56 -8.07 10.08 -10.63
CA LEU A 56 -7.15 10.39 -9.55
C LEU A 56 -6.03 9.33 -9.48
N TYR A 57 -6.36 8.05 -9.62
CA TYR A 57 -5.38 6.98 -9.73
C TYR A 57 -4.37 7.24 -10.85
N ALA A 58 -4.84 7.60 -12.06
CA ALA A 58 -3.98 7.87 -13.21
C ALA A 58 -3.08 9.09 -12.97
N ILE A 59 -3.61 10.17 -12.39
CA ILE A 59 -2.83 11.36 -12.03
C ILE A 59 -1.71 10.99 -11.05
N MET A 60 -2.02 10.27 -9.99
CA MET A 60 -1.04 9.84 -8.99
C MET A 60 -0.02 8.87 -9.59
N GLY A 61 -0.47 7.94 -10.45
CA GLY A 61 0.40 7.02 -11.17
C GLY A 61 1.40 7.75 -12.08
N CYS A 62 0.91 8.71 -12.86
CA CYS A 62 1.76 9.58 -13.70
C CYS A 62 2.76 10.38 -12.85
N PHE A 63 2.31 10.92 -11.72
CA PHE A 63 3.19 11.62 -10.77
C PHE A 63 4.28 10.71 -10.22
N ALA A 64 3.93 9.48 -9.79
CA ALA A 64 4.90 8.50 -9.31
C ALA A 64 5.94 8.15 -10.40
N ILE A 65 5.48 7.92 -11.63
CA ILE A 65 6.37 7.65 -12.78
C ILE A 65 7.28 8.85 -13.07
N ALA A 66 6.74 10.07 -13.05
CA ALA A 66 7.51 11.29 -13.29
C ALA A 66 8.60 11.49 -12.24
N LEU A 67 8.28 11.25 -10.97
CA LEU A 67 9.16 11.43 -9.81
C LEU A 67 10.29 10.41 -9.78
N LEU A 68 10.09 9.18 -10.32
CA LEU A 68 11.13 8.16 -10.33
C LEU A 68 12.35 8.60 -11.15
N PRO A 69 13.57 8.50 -10.58
CA PRO A 69 14.80 8.84 -11.31
C PRO A 69 15.12 7.80 -12.39
N ARG A 70 14.70 6.55 -12.19
CA ARG A 70 14.89 5.41 -13.10
C ARG A 70 13.69 4.47 -13.04
N TRP A 71 13.65 3.45 -13.88
CA TRP A 71 12.64 2.38 -13.90
C TRP A 71 11.20 2.85 -14.11
N LYS A 72 11.03 3.97 -14.82
CA LYS A 72 9.71 4.56 -15.13
C LYS A 72 8.80 3.55 -15.83
N THR A 73 9.36 2.79 -16.79
CA THR A 73 8.62 1.74 -17.50
C THR A 73 8.16 0.62 -16.56
N LEU A 74 8.99 0.20 -15.58
CA LEU A 74 8.58 -0.82 -14.62
C LEU A 74 7.45 -0.35 -13.76
N MET A 75 7.50 0.89 -13.27
CA MET A 75 6.39 1.47 -12.52
C MET A 75 5.13 1.57 -13.37
N ALA A 76 5.25 2.02 -14.62
CA ALA A 76 4.10 2.09 -15.53
C ALA A 76 3.47 0.71 -15.77
N LEU A 77 4.29 -0.31 -16.06
CA LEU A 77 3.80 -1.69 -16.23
C LEU A 77 3.11 -2.20 -14.97
N LEU A 78 3.68 -1.95 -13.78
CA LEU A 78 3.10 -2.36 -12.50
C LEU A 78 1.71 -1.72 -12.29
N LEU A 79 1.58 -0.43 -12.59
CA LEU A 79 0.34 0.31 -12.39
C LEU A 79 -0.77 -0.09 -13.37
N VAL A 80 -0.44 -0.76 -14.50
CA VAL A 80 -1.44 -1.19 -15.50
C VAL A 80 -1.66 -2.71 -15.52
N ILE A 81 -1.02 -3.50 -14.64
CA ILE A 81 -1.35 -4.93 -14.58
C ILE A 81 -2.83 -5.13 -14.26
N PRO A 82 -3.52 -6.11 -14.85
CA PRO A 82 -4.97 -6.23 -14.74
C PRO A 82 -5.55 -6.22 -13.35
N PRO A 83 -4.97 -6.88 -12.33
CA PRO A 83 -5.50 -6.80 -10.97
C PRO A 83 -5.49 -5.37 -10.42
N VAL A 84 -4.42 -4.62 -10.71
CA VAL A 84 -4.29 -3.22 -10.26
C VAL A 84 -5.24 -2.32 -11.04
N ALA A 85 -5.32 -2.45 -12.36
CA ALA A 85 -6.26 -1.71 -13.19
C ALA A 85 -7.72 -1.98 -12.79
N PHE A 86 -8.04 -3.22 -12.43
CA PHE A 86 -9.37 -3.60 -11.94
C PHE A 86 -9.73 -2.87 -10.64
N VAL A 87 -8.87 -2.89 -9.62
CA VAL A 87 -9.17 -2.19 -8.36
C VAL A 87 -9.18 -0.67 -8.55
N ALA A 88 -8.32 -0.12 -9.40
CA ALA A 88 -8.28 1.31 -9.73
C ALA A 88 -9.52 1.80 -10.46
N SER A 89 -10.16 0.95 -11.29
CA SER A 89 -11.39 1.26 -12.02
C SER A 89 -12.68 0.90 -11.26
N SER A 90 -12.58 0.47 -10.02
CA SER A 90 -13.70 0.11 -9.16
C SER A 90 -14.00 1.21 -8.13
N LEU A 91 -14.98 0.98 -7.25
CA LEU A 91 -15.23 1.83 -6.08
C LEU A 91 -14.41 1.39 -4.85
N MET A 92 -13.49 0.44 -5.02
CA MET A 92 -12.63 -0.04 -3.94
C MET A 92 -11.55 0.99 -3.62
N ILE A 93 -11.18 1.09 -2.36
CA ILE A 93 -10.08 1.94 -1.89
C ILE A 93 -8.70 1.41 -2.32
N ASP A 94 -8.59 0.11 -2.58
CA ASP A 94 -7.31 -0.57 -2.85
C ASP A 94 -6.53 0.05 -4.03
N GLY A 95 -7.22 0.60 -5.04
CA GLY A 95 -6.58 1.32 -6.14
C GLY A 95 -5.85 2.58 -5.66
N MET A 96 -6.45 3.36 -4.78
CA MET A 96 -5.84 4.54 -4.17
C MET A 96 -4.61 4.17 -3.35
N ILE A 97 -4.70 3.10 -2.57
CA ILE A 97 -3.58 2.61 -1.76
C ILE A 97 -2.37 2.24 -2.64
N VAL A 98 -2.61 1.56 -3.77
CA VAL A 98 -1.53 1.24 -4.73
C VAL A 98 -0.89 2.52 -5.27
N ALA A 99 -1.68 3.53 -5.64
CA ALA A 99 -1.17 4.80 -6.14
C ALA A 99 -0.36 5.57 -5.08
N LEU A 100 -0.85 5.63 -3.83
CA LEU A 100 -0.15 6.23 -2.69
C LEU A 100 1.17 5.50 -2.40
N SER A 101 1.16 4.17 -2.41
CA SER A 101 2.36 3.34 -2.24
C SER A 101 3.38 3.62 -3.36
N ALA A 102 2.92 3.68 -4.62
CA ALA A 102 3.77 4.02 -5.76
C ALA A 102 4.40 5.41 -5.62
N CYS A 103 3.63 6.42 -5.21
CA CYS A 103 4.13 7.77 -4.93
C CYS A 103 5.16 7.78 -3.80
N MET A 104 4.91 7.05 -2.71
CA MET A 104 5.84 6.96 -1.58
C MET A 104 7.16 6.31 -2.00
N VAL A 105 7.10 5.17 -2.69
CA VAL A 105 8.29 4.47 -3.20
C VAL A 105 9.07 5.34 -4.18
N ALA A 106 8.37 6.03 -5.09
CA ALA A 106 9.00 6.93 -6.05
C ALA A 106 9.70 8.12 -5.35
N ALA A 107 9.04 8.70 -4.33
CA ALA A 107 9.63 9.78 -3.53
C ALA A 107 10.89 9.30 -2.79
N ILE A 108 10.84 8.14 -2.13
CA ILE A 108 11.99 7.55 -1.44
C ILE A 108 13.15 7.30 -2.42
N ALA A 109 12.85 6.71 -3.59
CA ALA A 109 13.86 6.45 -4.61
C ALA A 109 14.48 7.73 -5.17
N ALA A 110 13.67 8.78 -5.39
CA ALA A 110 14.15 10.10 -5.83
C ALA A 110 15.07 10.75 -4.78
N ILE A 111 14.66 10.71 -3.50
CA ILE A 111 15.46 11.26 -2.39
C ILE A 111 16.76 10.46 -2.22
N ALA A 112 16.71 9.12 -2.34
CA ALA A 112 17.90 8.27 -2.26
C ALA A 112 18.93 8.61 -3.34
N GLY A 113 18.49 9.02 -4.54
CA GLY A 113 19.35 9.46 -5.64
C GLY A 113 19.86 10.90 -5.52
N ASN A 114 19.38 11.67 -4.55
CA ASN A 114 19.74 13.08 -4.38
C ASN A 114 21.13 13.26 -3.75
N LYS A 115 21.76 14.41 -4.00
CA LYS A 115 23.06 14.78 -3.42
C LYS A 115 22.94 15.70 -2.20
N HIS A 116 21.78 16.29 -2.01
CA HIS A 116 21.53 17.30 -0.97
C HIS A 116 20.43 16.85 -0.01
N VAL A 117 20.46 17.40 1.19
CA VAL A 117 19.39 17.20 2.18
C VAL A 117 18.08 17.74 1.63
N ILE A 118 17.00 16.98 1.80
CA ILE A 118 15.65 17.39 1.37
C ILE A 118 15.20 18.66 2.11
N SER A 119 14.44 19.50 1.41
CA SER A 119 13.85 20.72 1.97
C SER A 119 12.70 20.39 2.94
N LEU A 120 12.35 21.36 3.79
CA LEU A 120 11.20 21.21 4.70
C LEU A 120 9.89 20.95 3.96
N PRO A 121 9.53 21.66 2.87
CA PRO A 121 8.30 21.34 2.11
C PRO A 121 8.25 19.91 1.59
N CYS A 122 9.37 19.39 1.09
CA CYS A 122 9.46 17.98 0.67
C CYS A 122 9.26 17.01 1.84
N THR A 123 9.82 17.34 3.01
CA THR A 123 9.65 16.54 4.24
C THR A 123 8.18 16.52 4.68
N VAL A 124 7.52 17.69 4.66
CA VAL A 124 6.09 17.82 4.99
C VAL A 124 5.24 17.02 3.99
N ALA A 125 5.49 17.18 2.69
CA ALA A 125 4.77 16.44 1.65
C ALA A 125 4.91 14.91 1.83
N LEU A 126 6.12 14.45 2.16
CA LEU A 126 6.37 13.03 2.46
C LEU A 126 5.60 12.58 3.71
N GLY A 127 5.54 13.41 4.76
CA GLY A 127 4.76 13.13 5.98
C GLY A 127 3.24 13.07 5.73
N VAL A 128 2.72 13.97 4.90
CA VAL A 128 1.32 13.93 4.46
C VAL A 128 1.01 12.64 3.68
N LEU A 129 1.91 12.23 2.79
CA LEU A 129 1.77 10.99 2.03
C LEU A 129 1.82 9.75 2.94
N ALA A 130 2.68 9.78 3.98
CA ALA A 130 2.75 8.72 4.99
C ALA A 130 1.46 8.63 5.82
N TRP A 131 0.92 9.78 6.22
CA TRP A 131 -0.37 9.86 6.88
C TRP A 131 -1.49 9.32 6.01
N ALA A 132 -1.58 9.71 4.75
CA ALA A 132 -2.59 9.22 3.82
C ALA A 132 -2.55 7.70 3.70
N LEU A 133 -1.35 7.09 3.52
CA LEU A 133 -1.19 5.64 3.49
C LEU A 133 -1.65 4.97 4.79
N ALA A 134 -1.32 5.55 5.96
CA ALA A 134 -1.69 5.00 7.25
C ALA A 134 -3.20 5.08 7.53
N CYS A 135 -3.88 6.12 7.01
CA CYS A 135 -5.34 6.27 7.11
C CYS A 135 -6.11 5.19 6.36
N GLU A 136 -5.60 4.80 5.18
CA GLU A 136 -6.22 3.75 4.38
C GLU A 136 -6.26 2.41 5.15
N LYS A 137 -5.11 1.98 5.58
CA LYS A 137 -4.91 0.85 6.52
C LYS A 137 -3.58 1.04 7.22
N LEU A 138 -3.58 0.98 8.54
CA LEU A 138 -2.39 1.26 9.36
C LEU A 138 -1.17 0.40 8.98
N SER A 139 -1.38 -0.81 8.46
CA SER A 139 -0.30 -1.68 7.98
C SER A 139 0.54 -1.04 6.88
N TYR A 140 -0.06 -0.25 5.98
CA TYR A 140 0.68 0.41 4.89
C TYR A 140 1.61 1.55 5.36
N ALA A 141 1.55 1.93 6.64
CA ALA A 141 2.57 2.79 7.25
C ALA A 141 3.99 2.20 7.16
N PHE A 142 4.14 0.86 7.09
CA PHE A 142 5.45 0.23 6.88
C PHE A 142 6.12 0.67 5.58
N VAL A 143 5.35 0.89 4.51
CA VAL A 143 5.88 1.41 3.24
C VAL A 143 6.50 2.79 3.46
N ALA A 144 5.81 3.67 4.19
CA ALA A 144 6.32 4.99 4.53
C ALA A 144 7.54 4.92 5.46
N GLY A 145 7.59 3.92 6.35
CA GLY A 145 8.70 3.64 7.24
C GLY A 145 10.04 3.44 6.51
N ALA A 146 10.03 3.02 5.24
CA ALA A 146 11.22 2.93 4.41
C ALA A 146 12.00 4.26 4.31
N ALA A 147 11.32 5.41 4.41
CA ALA A 147 11.96 6.72 4.39
C ALA A 147 12.94 6.93 5.57
N LEU A 148 12.69 6.30 6.71
CA LEU A 148 13.54 6.41 7.90
C LEU A 148 14.92 5.78 7.69
N PHE A 149 15.05 4.88 6.72
CA PHE A 149 16.30 4.21 6.38
C PHE A 149 17.14 4.99 5.36
N LEU A 150 16.64 6.13 4.87
CA LEU A 150 17.43 7.04 4.04
C LEU A 150 18.66 7.54 4.82
N PRO A 151 19.84 7.70 4.16
CA PRO A 151 21.05 8.21 4.80
C PRO A 151 20.86 9.63 5.30
N SER A 152 21.55 9.98 6.39
CA SER A 152 21.54 11.34 6.94
C SER A 152 22.07 12.40 5.97
N ALA A 153 22.84 12.00 4.95
CA ALA A 153 23.31 12.87 3.87
C ALA A 153 22.17 13.46 3.02
N VAL A 154 21.04 12.75 2.92
CA VAL A 154 19.86 13.21 2.15
C VAL A 154 18.64 13.47 3.03
N MET A 155 18.53 12.81 4.18
CA MET A 155 17.46 13.01 5.16
C MET A 155 18.04 12.97 6.57
N THR A 156 18.36 14.16 7.12
CA THR A 156 18.94 14.28 8.46
C THR A 156 17.99 13.74 9.53
N VAL A 157 18.52 13.46 10.73
CA VAL A 157 17.70 13.01 11.87
C VAL A 157 16.57 14.00 12.15
N ARG A 158 16.85 15.32 12.09
CA ARG A 158 15.82 16.35 12.23
C ARG A 158 14.69 16.17 11.19
N ARG A 159 15.03 15.96 9.91
CA ARG A 159 14.04 15.73 8.84
C ARG A 159 13.23 14.45 9.06
N LYS A 160 13.84 13.40 9.61
CA LYS A 160 13.12 12.17 9.99
C LYS A 160 12.12 12.42 11.11
N VAL A 161 12.51 13.21 12.12
CA VAL A 161 11.59 13.60 13.21
C VAL A 161 10.46 14.47 12.68
N GLU A 162 10.75 15.46 11.83
CA GLU A 162 9.75 16.31 11.19
C GLU A 162 8.77 15.47 10.33
N PHE A 163 9.27 14.52 9.55
CA PHE A 163 8.46 13.57 8.76
C PHE A 163 7.48 12.77 9.62
N VAL A 164 8.01 12.13 10.69
CA VAL A 164 7.17 11.36 11.63
C VAL A 164 6.20 12.27 12.37
N GLY A 165 6.66 13.46 12.77
CA GLY A 165 5.85 14.45 13.47
C GLY A 165 4.65 14.91 12.64
N VAL A 166 4.84 15.21 11.36
CA VAL A 166 3.73 15.57 10.44
C VAL A 166 2.70 14.44 10.34
N ALA A 167 3.16 13.22 10.10
CA ALA A 167 2.25 12.07 10.00
C ALA A 167 1.49 11.83 11.32
N ALA A 168 2.19 11.90 12.47
CA ALA A 168 1.60 11.70 13.79
C ALA A 168 0.58 12.79 14.15
N VAL A 169 0.90 14.06 13.88
CA VAL A 169 -0.04 15.18 14.11
C VAL A 169 -1.30 15.01 13.28
N LEU A 170 -1.18 14.68 11.99
CA LEU A 170 -2.34 14.46 11.13
C LEU A 170 -3.16 13.25 11.57
N MET A 171 -2.52 12.15 12.02
CA MET A 171 -3.21 11.02 12.63
C MET A 171 -3.96 11.42 13.89
N GLY A 172 -3.32 12.17 14.79
CA GLY A 172 -3.93 12.62 16.05
C GLY A 172 -5.07 13.61 15.86
N VAL A 173 -4.94 14.55 14.90
CA VAL A 173 -5.92 15.63 14.72
C VAL A 173 -7.07 15.24 13.79
N LEU A 174 -6.81 14.46 12.75
CA LEU A 174 -7.82 14.14 11.73
C LEU A 174 -8.37 12.71 11.86
N TYR A 175 -7.48 11.72 11.95
CA TYR A 175 -7.90 10.32 11.93
C TYR A 175 -8.47 9.85 13.27
N LEU A 176 -7.81 10.14 14.41
CA LEU A 176 -8.28 9.66 15.72
C LEU A 176 -9.66 10.17 16.09
N PRO A 177 -9.99 11.48 15.99
CA PRO A 177 -11.34 11.95 16.28
C PRO A 177 -12.40 11.29 15.40
N TRP A 178 -12.09 11.15 14.09
CA TRP A 178 -12.99 10.46 13.19
C TRP A 178 -13.17 8.99 13.57
N SER A 179 -12.10 8.26 13.88
CA SER A 179 -12.16 6.84 14.22
C SER A 179 -12.96 6.57 15.52
N VAL A 180 -12.89 7.49 16.49
CA VAL A 180 -13.62 7.36 17.76
C VAL A 180 -15.10 7.72 17.60
N LEU A 181 -15.40 8.77 16.80
CA LEU A 181 -16.75 9.34 16.74
C LEU A 181 -17.63 8.71 15.65
N PHE A 182 -17.04 8.26 14.55
CA PHE A 182 -17.78 7.93 13.32
C PHE A 182 -17.48 6.54 12.77
N SER A 183 -16.34 5.92 13.12
CA SER A 183 -16.00 4.63 12.52
C SER A 183 -16.85 3.49 13.08
N SER A 184 -17.23 2.57 12.19
CA SER A 184 -17.88 1.32 12.57
C SER A 184 -16.85 0.18 12.60
N SER A 185 -17.06 -0.76 13.53
CA SER A 185 -16.19 -1.95 13.59
C SER A 185 -16.38 -2.84 12.37
N LEU A 186 -15.26 -3.26 11.76
CA LEU A 186 -15.24 -4.32 10.73
C LEU A 186 -15.22 -5.73 11.35
N ALA A 187 -15.04 -5.82 12.66
CA ALA A 187 -14.92 -7.10 13.34
C ALA A 187 -16.22 -7.91 13.23
N GLN A 188 -16.09 -9.18 12.83
CA GLN A 188 -17.19 -10.15 12.77
C GLN A 188 -17.17 -11.08 13.98
N VAL A 189 -16.14 -11.01 14.78
CA VAL A 189 -15.87 -11.83 15.96
C VAL A 189 -15.41 -10.97 17.14
N ASN A 190 -15.35 -11.53 18.31
CA ASN A 190 -14.85 -10.83 19.51
C ASN A 190 -13.31 -10.71 19.44
N VAL A 191 -12.83 -9.51 19.05
CA VAL A 191 -11.40 -9.24 18.88
C VAL A 191 -10.62 -9.37 20.18
N SER A 192 -11.19 -8.96 21.32
CA SER A 192 -10.53 -9.06 22.62
C SER A 192 -10.35 -10.52 23.05
N HIS A 193 -11.34 -11.36 22.78
CA HIS A 193 -11.24 -12.81 23.00
C HIS A 193 -10.16 -13.42 22.11
N ASN A 194 -10.17 -13.14 20.81
CA ASN A 194 -9.14 -13.60 19.88
C ASN A 194 -7.73 -13.15 20.29
N MET A 195 -7.58 -11.93 20.79
CA MET A 195 -6.30 -11.43 21.30
C MET A 195 -5.83 -12.26 22.50
N SER A 196 -6.73 -12.58 23.43
CA SER A 196 -6.43 -13.44 24.57
C SER A 196 -5.98 -14.84 24.13
N VAL A 197 -6.69 -15.45 23.17
CA VAL A 197 -6.32 -16.75 22.58
C VAL A 197 -4.96 -16.67 21.89
N ALA A 198 -4.70 -15.62 21.13
CA ALA A 198 -3.43 -15.41 20.43
C ALA A 198 -2.25 -15.27 21.40
N LEU A 199 -2.44 -14.55 22.50
CA LEU A 199 -1.41 -14.35 23.53
C LEU A 199 -1.19 -15.62 24.38
N SER A 200 -2.21 -16.42 24.62
CA SER A 200 -2.07 -17.70 25.33
C SER A 200 -1.41 -18.79 24.46
N HIS A 201 -1.54 -18.70 23.14
CA HIS A 201 -0.98 -19.68 22.19
C HIS A 201 -0.15 -19.01 21.07
N PRO A 202 0.93 -18.26 21.38
CA PRO A 202 1.61 -17.39 20.41
C PRO A 202 2.24 -18.20 19.27
N ILE A 203 2.83 -19.37 19.55
CA ILE A 203 3.47 -20.22 18.53
C ILE A 203 2.44 -20.74 17.52
N LEU A 204 1.26 -21.16 18.01
CA LEU A 204 0.17 -21.62 17.12
C LEU A 204 -0.36 -20.48 16.27
N THR A 205 -0.51 -19.29 16.85
CA THR A 205 -0.96 -18.11 16.15
C THR A 205 0.02 -17.70 15.05
N ILE A 206 1.32 -17.65 15.37
CA ILE A 206 2.38 -17.40 14.36
C ILE A 206 2.33 -18.48 13.27
N GLY A 207 2.16 -19.73 13.63
CA GLY A 207 2.03 -20.83 12.67
C GLY A 207 0.82 -20.65 11.74
N LYS A 208 -0.33 -20.19 12.25
CA LYS A 208 -1.52 -19.86 11.44
C LYS A 208 -1.25 -18.67 10.51
N ILE A 209 -0.57 -17.61 10.99
CA ILE A 209 -0.18 -16.44 10.18
C ILE A 209 0.72 -16.87 9.02
N VAL A 210 1.84 -17.54 9.32
CA VAL A 210 2.83 -17.98 8.32
C VAL A 210 2.17 -18.88 7.27
N ARG A 211 1.35 -19.81 7.69
CA ARG A 211 0.62 -20.70 6.77
C ARG A 211 -0.36 -19.90 5.90
N SER A 212 -1.10 -18.98 6.50
CA SER A 212 -2.02 -18.12 5.76
C SER A 212 -1.27 -17.25 4.74
N MET A 213 -0.07 -16.76 5.05
CA MET A 213 0.78 -16.04 4.09
C MET A 213 1.20 -16.94 2.92
N ILE A 214 1.58 -18.19 3.18
CA ILE A 214 2.01 -19.15 2.14
C ILE A 214 0.82 -19.51 1.23
N PHE A 215 -0.35 -19.75 1.79
CA PHE A 215 -1.55 -20.13 1.04
C PHE A 215 -2.29 -18.95 0.40
N LEU A 216 -1.88 -17.70 0.70
CA LEU A 216 -2.47 -16.48 0.14
C LEU A 216 -2.54 -16.51 -1.39
N GLY A 217 -1.50 -17.01 -2.05
CA GLY A 217 -1.44 -17.09 -3.50
C GLY A 217 -2.39 -18.13 -4.11
N THR A 218 -2.64 -19.24 -3.42
CA THR A 218 -3.47 -20.34 -3.96
C THR A 218 -4.97 -20.10 -3.80
N TYR A 219 -5.39 -19.47 -2.70
CA TYR A 219 -6.80 -19.25 -2.39
C TYR A 219 -7.44 -18.14 -3.25
N HIS A 220 -6.66 -17.15 -3.66
CA HIS A 220 -7.17 -15.97 -4.39
C HIS A 220 -7.09 -16.07 -5.90
N LEU A 221 -6.23 -16.92 -6.41
CA LEU A 221 -6.22 -17.27 -7.83
C LEU A 221 -7.52 -17.97 -8.24
N THR A 222 -8.19 -18.68 -7.31
CA THR A 222 -9.44 -19.40 -7.57
C THR A 222 -10.72 -18.55 -7.50
N GLN A 223 -10.65 -17.35 -6.91
CA GLN A 223 -11.82 -16.45 -6.83
C GLN A 223 -11.93 -15.46 -8.01
N LEU A 224 -10.88 -15.35 -8.81
CA LEU A 224 -10.91 -14.60 -10.06
C LEU A 224 -11.40 -15.54 -11.20
N PRO A 225 -12.13 -15.02 -12.19
CA PRO A 225 -12.39 -15.80 -13.41
C PRO A 225 -11.08 -16.36 -13.96
N VAL A 226 -11.11 -17.60 -14.46
CA VAL A 226 -9.88 -18.33 -14.89
C VAL A 226 -9.01 -17.53 -15.84
N TRP A 227 -9.61 -16.79 -16.77
CA TRP A 227 -8.90 -15.95 -17.71
C TRP A 227 -8.19 -14.73 -17.05
N TYR A 228 -8.75 -14.15 -15.97
CA TYR A 228 -8.08 -13.12 -15.18
C TYR A 228 -6.85 -13.68 -14.47
N THR A 229 -6.94 -14.90 -13.98
CA THR A 229 -5.84 -15.60 -13.32
C THR A 229 -4.70 -15.84 -14.30
N VAL A 230 -5.00 -16.41 -15.48
CA VAL A 230 -4.01 -16.67 -16.54
C VAL A 230 -3.37 -15.38 -17.00
N MET A 231 -4.17 -14.33 -17.28
CA MET A 231 -3.67 -13.02 -17.69
C MET A 231 -2.79 -12.39 -16.60
N SER A 232 -3.17 -12.50 -15.34
CA SER A 232 -2.39 -12.00 -14.21
C SER A 232 -1.03 -12.71 -14.10
N VAL A 233 -0.99 -14.03 -14.25
CA VAL A 233 0.26 -14.79 -14.25
C VAL A 233 1.17 -14.39 -15.40
N VAL A 234 0.63 -14.31 -16.63
CA VAL A 234 1.39 -13.88 -17.81
C VAL A 234 1.98 -12.48 -17.59
N LEU A 235 1.19 -11.56 -17.07
CA LEU A 235 1.66 -10.18 -16.85
C LEU A 235 2.65 -10.05 -15.71
N VAL A 236 2.51 -10.85 -14.64
CA VAL A 236 3.56 -10.94 -13.61
C VAL A 236 4.86 -11.47 -14.23
N LEU A 237 4.81 -12.49 -15.10
CA LEU A 237 5.98 -12.99 -15.79
C LEU A 237 6.59 -11.95 -16.72
N VAL A 238 5.77 -11.22 -17.49
CA VAL A 238 6.20 -10.10 -18.34
C VAL A 238 6.83 -9.01 -17.48
N TRP A 239 6.24 -8.68 -16.34
CA TRP A 239 6.80 -7.70 -15.41
C TRP A 239 8.15 -8.14 -14.86
N LEU A 240 8.27 -9.41 -14.43
CA LEU A 240 9.55 -9.96 -13.96
C LEU A 240 10.60 -9.95 -15.05
N ALA A 241 10.26 -10.30 -16.30
CA ALA A 241 11.15 -10.22 -17.42
C ALA A 241 11.59 -8.78 -17.69
N ALA A 242 10.65 -7.82 -17.66
CA ALA A 242 10.94 -6.39 -17.78
C ALA A 242 11.81 -5.88 -16.62
N LEU A 243 11.62 -6.39 -15.40
CA LEU A 243 12.46 -6.10 -14.24
C LEU A 243 13.90 -6.54 -14.49
N VAL A 244 14.10 -7.81 -14.89
CA VAL A 244 15.43 -8.36 -15.21
C VAL A 244 16.10 -7.58 -16.32
N TYR A 245 15.37 -7.27 -17.41
CA TYR A 245 15.87 -6.48 -18.51
C TYR A 245 16.29 -5.08 -18.05
N THR A 246 15.44 -4.39 -17.27
CA THR A 246 15.71 -3.05 -16.78
C THR A 246 16.92 -3.01 -15.84
N VAL A 247 17.06 -4.00 -14.95
CA VAL A 247 18.24 -4.10 -14.06
C VAL A 247 19.52 -4.25 -14.87
N LYS A 248 19.49 -5.05 -15.94
CA LYS A 248 20.65 -5.25 -16.81
C LYS A 248 21.00 -4.01 -17.63
N THR A 249 20.03 -3.28 -18.14
CA THR A 249 20.25 -2.19 -19.13
C THR A 249 20.39 -0.82 -18.49
N THR A 250 19.56 -0.46 -17.49
CA THR A 250 19.55 0.89 -16.91
C THR A 250 20.34 0.98 -15.59
N GLY A 251 20.68 -0.16 -15.01
CA GLY A 251 21.40 -0.21 -13.74
C GLY A 251 20.59 0.31 -12.54
N ALA A 252 21.19 0.27 -11.39
CA ALA A 252 20.58 0.67 -10.12
C ALA A 252 20.67 2.20 -9.87
N VAL A 253 19.79 2.75 -9.04
CA VAL A 253 19.97 4.07 -8.42
C VAL A 253 21.12 3.94 -7.43
N ARG A 254 22.19 4.72 -7.66
CA ARG A 254 23.37 4.70 -6.78
C ARG A 254 23.23 5.76 -5.71
N MET A 255 23.35 5.33 -4.48
CA MET A 255 23.29 6.18 -3.31
C MET A 255 24.68 6.32 -2.70
N ALA A 256 24.94 7.48 -2.06
CA ALA A 256 26.17 7.68 -1.31
C ALA A 256 26.32 6.63 -0.21
N PRO A 257 27.53 6.09 0.02
CA PRO A 257 27.77 5.11 1.06
C PRO A 257 27.49 5.70 2.44
N SER A 258 26.89 4.90 3.31
CA SER A 258 26.74 5.21 4.72
C SER A 258 27.33 4.07 5.55
N ALA A 259 28.01 4.43 6.66
CA ALA A 259 28.82 3.53 7.46
C ALA A 259 28.11 2.29 8.04
N TRP A 260 26.79 2.19 7.88
CA TRP A 260 26.01 1.22 8.68
C TRP A 260 25.41 0.04 7.94
N VAL A 261 25.37 -0.01 6.61
CA VAL A 261 24.71 -1.16 5.92
C VAL A 261 25.22 -1.36 4.50
N GLY A 262 25.46 -2.60 4.11
CA GLY A 262 26.00 -3.02 2.83
C GLY A 262 25.12 -2.74 1.60
N LYS A 263 25.65 -3.12 0.45
CA LYS A 263 25.14 -2.87 -0.91
C LYS A 263 23.64 -3.18 -1.12
N TYR A 264 23.10 -4.17 -0.42
CA TYR A 264 21.73 -4.68 -0.62
C TYR A 264 20.73 -4.27 0.44
N ARG A 265 21.05 -3.25 1.26
CA ARG A 265 20.18 -2.86 2.39
C ARG A 265 18.74 -2.54 1.97
N PHE A 266 18.53 -1.88 0.84
CA PHE A 266 17.19 -1.54 0.37
C PHE A 266 16.44 -2.75 -0.18
N LEU A 267 17.15 -3.74 -0.72
CA LEU A 267 16.52 -5.03 -1.06
C LEU A 267 16.04 -5.75 0.19
N ILE A 268 16.90 -5.85 1.21
CA ILE A 268 16.53 -6.46 2.49
C ILE A 268 15.36 -5.69 3.13
N LEU A 269 15.44 -4.36 3.13
CA LEU A 269 14.38 -3.51 3.65
C LEU A 269 13.06 -3.72 2.89
N ALA A 270 13.08 -3.77 1.56
CA ALA A 270 11.90 -4.03 0.74
C ALA A 270 11.27 -5.39 1.07
N LEU A 271 12.08 -6.43 1.23
CA LEU A 271 11.59 -7.76 1.61
C LEU A 271 11.01 -7.77 3.03
N VAL A 272 11.67 -7.10 3.99
CA VAL A 272 11.18 -6.99 5.37
C VAL A 272 9.87 -6.21 5.42
N ILE A 273 9.76 -5.07 4.72
CA ILE A 273 8.52 -4.29 4.66
C ILE A 273 7.40 -5.11 4.02
N ALA A 274 7.67 -5.77 2.89
CA ALA A 274 6.68 -6.61 2.24
C ALA A 274 6.19 -7.73 3.15
N ALA A 275 7.10 -8.42 3.83
CA ALA A 275 6.76 -9.49 4.78
C ALA A 275 5.98 -8.95 5.99
N ALA A 276 6.41 -7.82 6.57
CA ALA A 276 5.75 -7.19 7.73
C ALA A 276 4.33 -6.72 7.37
N GLU A 277 4.16 -6.13 6.18
CA GLU A 277 2.86 -5.67 5.69
C GLU A 277 1.88 -6.82 5.51
N ILE A 278 2.32 -7.87 4.80
CA ILE A 278 1.49 -9.05 4.57
C ILE A 278 1.17 -9.73 5.91
N ALA A 279 2.14 -9.85 6.82
CA ALA A 279 1.92 -10.45 8.14
C ALA A 279 0.94 -9.63 9.00
N ALA A 280 1.09 -8.31 9.04
CA ALA A 280 0.20 -7.42 9.78
C ALA A 280 -1.23 -7.49 9.22
N PHE A 281 -1.37 -7.53 7.90
CA PHE A 281 -2.67 -7.67 7.26
C PHE A 281 -3.31 -9.04 7.55
N VAL A 282 -2.55 -10.13 7.42
CA VAL A 282 -3.00 -11.49 7.74
C VAL A 282 -3.42 -11.60 9.20
N LEU A 283 -2.64 -11.00 10.12
CA LEU A 283 -2.97 -10.93 11.53
C LEU A 283 -4.27 -10.15 11.76
N PHE A 284 -4.43 -8.99 11.14
CA PHE A 284 -5.64 -8.18 11.26
C PHE A 284 -6.89 -8.97 10.83
N VAL A 285 -6.86 -9.62 9.66
CA VAL A 285 -7.97 -10.46 9.18
C VAL A 285 -8.20 -11.66 10.09
N GLY A 286 -7.13 -12.27 10.58
CA GLY A 286 -7.19 -13.36 11.56
C GLY A 286 -7.93 -12.95 12.84
N MET A 287 -7.63 -11.76 13.38
CA MET A 287 -8.20 -11.27 14.61
C MET A 287 -9.64 -10.77 14.48
N THR A 288 -10.01 -10.25 13.32
CA THR A 288 -11.30 -9.56 13.12
C THR A 288 -12.37 -10.40 12.44
N TRP A 289 -11.97 -11.41 11.65
CA TRP A 289 -12.88 -12.18 10.78
C TRP A 289 -12.91 -13.67 11.10
N ASN A 290 -11.97 -14.18 11.86
CA ASN A 290 -11.84 -15.59 12.17
C ASN A 290 -11.96 -15.81 13.69
N ASP A 291 -12.65 -16.87 14.07
CA ASP A 291 -12.65 -17.31 15.47
C ASP A 291 -11.44 -18.22 15.70
N LEU A 292 -10.45 -17.71 16.45
CA LEU A 292 -9.19 -18.38 16.69
C LEU A 292 -9.32 -19.62 17.56
N GLU A 293 -10.32 -19.66 18.45
CA GLU A 293 -10.55 -20.78 19.37
C GLU A 293 -11.12 -21.98 18.64
N SER A 294 -12.14 -21.77 17.81
CA SER A 294 -12.77 -22.83 17.03
C SER A 294 -11.93 -23.32 15.85
N MET A 295 -10.93 -22.53 15.44
CA MET A 295 -10.10 -22.83 14.29
C MET A 295 -9.15 -24.00 14.59
N SER A 296 -9.12 -25.00 13.70
CA SER A 296 -8.22 -26.13 13.80
C SER A 296 -6.73 -25.69 13.95
N ARG A 297 -5.90 -26.53 14.56
CA ARG A 297 -4.45 -26.29 14.74
C ARG A 297 -3.75 -25.95 13.42
N PHE A 298 -4.21 -26.53 12.32
CA PHE A 298 -3.66 -26.33 10.98
C PHE A 298 -4.50 -25.40 10.11
N GLY A 299 -5.46 -24.69 10.68
CA GLY A 299 -6.33 -23.77 9.96
C GLY A 299 -5.58 -22.62 9.29
N VAL A 300 -6.18 -22.13 8.21
CA VAL A 300 -5.74 -20.95 7.45
C VAL A 300 -6.80 -19.88 7.60
N PHE A 301 -6.41 -18.63 7.82
CA PHE A 301 -7.34 -17.53 7.96
C PHE A 301 -8.14 -17.32 6.68
N GLN A 302 -9.45 -17.20 6.84
CA GLN A 302 -10.37 -16.91 5.75
C GLN A 302 -10.55 -15.40 5.58
N GLY A 303 -11.00 -14.98 4.39
CA GLY A 303 -11.27 -13.56 4.10
C GLY A 303 -10.07 -12.75 3.62
N ILE A 304 -8.88 -13.37 3.51
CA ILE A 304 -7.71 -12.72 2.93
C ILE A 304 -7.91 -12.67 1.40
N GLN A 305 -7.76 -11.50 0.81
CA GLN A 305 -7.95 -11.29 -0.63
C GLN A 305 -6.63 -10.82 -1.27
N GLY A 306 -6.29 -11.36 -2.44
CA GLY A 306 -5.04 -11.07 -3.15
C GLY A 306 -4.82 -9.59 -3.46
N ARG A 307 -5.90 -8.79 -3.60
CA ARG A 307 -5.83 -7.34 -3.81
C ARG A 307 -5.09 -6.59 -2.69
N TYR A 308 -5.06 -7.14 -1.49
CA TYR A 308 -4.36 -6.52 -0.36
C TYR A 308 -2.84 -6.60 -0.44
N VAL A 309 -2.31 -7.43 -1.34
CA VAL A 309 -0.87 -7.52 -1.62
C VAL A 309 -0.45 -6.53 -2.72
N LEU A 310 -1.39 -6.03 -3.52
CA LEU A 310 -1.07 -5.13 -4.65
C LEU A 310 -0.30 -3.87 -4.23
N PRO A 311 -0.61 -3.20 -3.10
CA PRO A 311 0.15 -2.03 -2.65
C PRO A 311 1.60 -2.31 -2.27
N VAL A 312 1.95 -3.59 -2.03
CA VAL A 312 3.33 -4.01 -1.72
C VAL A 312 4.19 -4.09 -2.98
N LEU A 313 3.58 -4.27 -4.16
CA LEU A 313 4.32 -4.44 -5.41
C LEU A 313 5.29 -3.28 -5.72
N PRO A 314 4.92 -1.99 -5.56
CA PRO A 314 5.86 -0.89 -5.75
C PRO A 314 7.09 -0.96 -4.84
N VAL A 315 6.96 -1.53 -3.62
CA VAL A 315 8.03 -1.61 -2.63
C VAL A 315 9.24 -2.38 -3.15
N PHE A 316 9.02 -3.39 -4.00
CA PHE A 316 10.12 -4.17 -4.60
C PHE A 316 11.05 -3.31 -5.47
N LEU A 317 10.58 -2.16 -5.99
CA LEU A 317 11.44 -1.23 -6.74
C LEU A 317 12.50 -0.58 -5.83
N LEU A 318 12.26 -0.49 -4.51
CA LEU A 318 13.30 -0.04 -3.58
C LEU A 318 14.50 -0.99 -3.56
N GLY A 319 14.30 -2.28 -3.83
CA GLY A 319 15.39 -3.25 -3.95
C GLY A 319 16.40 -2.94 -5.06
N LEU A 320 16.02 -2.07 -6.01
CA LEU A 320 16.89 -1.59 -7.08
C LEU A 320 17.74 -0.37 -6.69
N VAL A 321 17.52 0.19 -5.49
CA VAL A 321 18.37 1.24 -4.91
C VAL A 321 19.56 0.56 -4.24
N ILE A 322 20.76 0.73 -4.82
CA ILE A 322 22.00 0.16 -4.28
C ILE A 322 22.94 1.23 -3.75
N VAL A 323 23.67 0.91 -2.70
CA VAL A 323 24.74 1.75 -2.15
C VAL A 323 25.99 1.60 -3.02
N ASP A 324 26.58 2.70 -3.48
CA ASP A 324 27.78 2.69 -4.30
C ASP A 324 29.04 2.76 -3.42
N ASP A 325 29.66 1.61 -3.18
CA ASP A 325 30.84 1.51 -2.35
C ASP A 325 32.11 2.09 -3.01
N ARG A 326 32.08 2.34 -4.34
CA ARG A 326 33.26 2.83 -5.09
C ARG A 326 33.68 4.26 -4.71
N LYS A 327 32.78 5.09 -4.20
CA LYS A 327 33.08 6.47 -3.77
C LYS A 327 33.79 6.56 -2.43
N VAL A 328 33.79 5.50 -1.64
CA VAL A 328 34.54 5.45 -0.35
C VAL A 328 36.04 5.24 -0.62
N SER A 329 36.37 4.34 -1.55
CA SER A 329 37.74 4.01 -1.91
C SER A 329 38.50 5.22 -2.48
N GLN A 330 37.86 6.08 -3.29
CA GLN A 330 38.50 7.27 -3.86
C GLN A 330 38.73 8.41 -2.86
N ARG A 331 37.91 8.52 -1.81
CA ARG A 331 38.14 9.49 -0.72
C ARG A 331 39.19 9.01 0.30
N ALA A 332 39.28 7.71 0.53
CA ALA A 332 40.30 7.12 1.40
C ALA A 332 41.70 7.10 0.75
N LEU A 333 41.78 7.18 -0.58
CA LEU A 333 43.02 7.31 -1.34
C LEU A 333 43.45 8.78 -1.59
N ALA A 334 42.60 9.75 -1.25
CA ALA A 334 42.84 11.19 -1.41
C ALA A 334 43.10 11.90 -0.06
N CYS A 335 43.12 11.17 1.05
CA CYS A 335 43.64 11.58 2.37
C CYS A 335 44.93 10.81 2.67
#